data_24ed5ca8d6d515f137416073eaf28708
#
_entry.id   24ed5ca8d6d515f137416073eaf28708
#
_cell.length_a   1.000
_cell.length_b   1.000
_cell.length_c   1.000
_cell.angle_alpha   90.00
_cell.angle_beta   90.00
_cell.angle_gamma   90.00
#
_symmetry.space_group_name_H-M   'P 1'
#
loop_
_entity.id
_entity.type
_entity.pdbx_description
1 polymer ?
#
loop_
_entity_poly.entity_id
_entity_poly.type
_entity_poly.pdbx_seq_one_letter_code
_entity_poly.pdbx_strand_id
1 'polypeptide(L)'
;VADICAAPGGKTAQLANAGADVIAVDRSPSRTKRLEQNLNRLDLKADIVIADATEWEPNKKFDAVLIDSPCSATGTIRRHPDILYSKTTNDLAKLLKLQWKLLLTGAQLLKPGGKLIFCTCSMQTEEGEQQIEKFLKLNRSFERQPISKEEVGGYSCFINEKGDLRILPFFLKELGGIDGFFASRLICK
;
A
#
# COMPACT_ATOMS: atom_id res chain seq x y z
N VAL A 1 0.17 -13.74 4.59
CA VAL A 1 -0.07 -12.38 4.09
C VAL A 1 0.17 -12.34 2.58
N ALA A 2 -0.66 -11.63 1.82
CA ALA A 2 -0.33 -11.28 0.44
C ALA A 2 0.18 -9.82 0.40
N ASP A 3 1.33 -9.59 -0.23
CA ASP A 3 1.89 -8.26 -0.51
C ASP A 3 1.76 -7.98 -2.00
N ILE A 4 0.86 -7.09 -2.37
CA ILE A 4 0.49 -6.79 -3.76
C ILE A 4 1.20 -5.53 -4.24
N CYS A 5 1.76 -5.60 -5.46
CA CYS A 5 2.67 -4.61 -6.03
C CYS A 5 3.97 -4.51 -5.21
N ALA A 6 4.48 -5.67 -4.79
CA ALA A 6 5.48 -5.83 -3.74
C ALA A 6 6.86 -5.26 -4.07
N ALA A 7 7.26 -5.28 -5.34
CA ALA A 7 8.62 -4.88 -5.72
C ALA A 7 8.87 -3.37 -5.52
N PRO A 8 10.04 -3.00 -4.98
CA PRO A 8 11.28 -3.76 -4.85
C PRO A 8 11.44 -4.55 -3.53
N GLY A 9 10.38 -4.75 -2.72
CA GLY A 9 10.38 -5.66 -1.60
C GLY A 9 10.62 -5.03 -0.22
N GLY A 10 10.56 -3.70 -0.09
CA GLY A 10 10.76 -3.03 1.20
C GLY A 10 9.70 -3.42 2.25
N LYS A 11 8.43 -3.43 1.86
CA LYS A 11 7.32 -3.83 2.74
C LYS A 11 7.27 -5.34 2.93
N THR A 12 7.54 -6.13 1.87
CA THR A 12 7.73 -7.58 1.95
C THR A 12 8.74 -7.96 3.02
N ALA A 13 9.92 -7.31 3.01
CA ALA A 13 10.98 -7.55 3.98
C ALA A 13 10.54 -7.22 5.42
N GLN A 14 9.80 -6.13 5.62
CA GLN A 14 9.26 -5.78 6.94
C GLN A 14 8.26 -6.82 7.45
N LEU A 15 7.36 -7.28 6.58
CA LEU A 15 6.39 -8.32 6.91
C LEU A 15 7.08 -9.65 7.25
N ALA A 16 8.04 -10.08 6.43
CA ALA A 16 8.81 -11.30 6.67
C ALA A 16 9.63 -11.22 7.96
N ASN A 17 10.29 -10.07 8.22
CA ASN A 17 11.05 -9.84 9.46
C ASN A 17 10.15 -9.85 10.71
N ALA A 18 8.89 -9.46 10.57
CA ALA A 18 7.89 -9.55 11.64
C ALA A 18 7.33 -10.97 11.81
N GLY A 19 7.83 -11.97 11.08
CA GLY A 19 7.43 -13.38 11.19
C GLY A 19 6.20 -13.74 10.36
N ALA A 20 5.78 -12.91 9.43
CA ALA A 20 4.67 -13.25 8.55
C ALA A 20 5.11 -14.23 7.45
N ASP A 21 4.24 -15.20 7.12
CA ASP A 21 4.32 -16.00 5.90
C ASP A 21 3.80 -15.13 4.73
N VAL A 22 4.71 -14.69 3.85
CA VAL A 22 4.41 -13.68 2.82
C VAL A 22 4.46 -14.27 1.42
N ILE A 23 3.40 -13.98 0.64
CA ILE A 23 3.42 -14.12 -0.82
C ILE A 23 3.51 -12.71 -1.42
N ALA A 24 4.61 -12.42 -2.09
CA ALA A 24 4.91 -11.15 -2.73
C ALA A 24 4.56 -11.22 -4.22
N VAL A 25 3.61 -10.40 -4.67
CA VAL A 25 3.10 -10.41 -6.04
C VAL A 25 3.48 -9.10 -6.74
N ASP A 26 4.17 -9.19 -7.86
CA ASP A 26 4.44 -8.05 -8.75
C ASP A 26 4.44 -8.51 -10.21
N ARG A 27 3.93 -7.66 -11.11
CA ARG A 27 3.82 -7.98 -12.53
C ARG A 27 5.14 -7.88 -13.31
N SER A 28 6.16 -7.23 -12.75
CA SER A 28 7.40 -6.93 -13.45
C SER A 28 8.51 -7.92 -13.10
N PRO A 29 8.96 -8.78 -14.04
CA PRO A 29 10.07 -9.70 -13.79
C PRO A 29 11.37 -9.02 -13.37
N SER A 30 11.66 -7.82 -13.91
CA SER A 30 12.89 -7.09 -13.55
C SER A 30 12.81 -6.52 -12.14
N ARG A 31 11.63 -6.08 -11.70
CA ARG A 31 11.43 -5.57 -10.33
C ARG A 31 11.39 -6.71 -9.31
N THR A 32 10.79 -7.85 -9.65
CA THR A 32 10.79 -9.04 -8.77
C THR A 32 12.19 -9.62 -8.57
N LYS A 33 13.05 -9.58 -9.59
CA LYS A 33 14.47 -9.93 -9.41
C LYS A 33 15.14 -9.04 -8.35
N ARG A 34 14.84 -7.73 -8.34
CA ARG A 34 15.35 -6.81 -7.32
C ARG A 34 14.77 -7.11 -5.92
N LEU A 35 13.51 -7.49 -5.85
CA LEU A 35 12.87 -7.94 -4.60
C LEU A 35 13.59 -9.17 -4.05
N GLU A 36 13.83 -10.19 -4.88
CA GLU A 36 14.57 -11.40 -4.50
C GLU A 36 15.98 -11.07 -3.99
N GLN A 37 16.73 -10.21 -4.70
CA GLN A 37 18.05 -9.74 -4.27
C GLN A 37 18.00 -9.04 -2.90
N ASN A 38 16.98 -8.23 -2.65
CA ASN A 38 16.80 -7.55 -1.36
C ASN A 38 16.49 -8.53 -0.23
N LEU A 39 15.62 -9.51 -0.45
CA LEU A 39 15.32 -10.55 0.55
C LEU A 39 16.56 -11.38 0.87
N ASN A 40 17.30 -11.84 -0.16
CA ASN A 40 18.53 -12.61 0.02
C ASN A 40 19.59 -11.82 0.80
N ARG A 41 19.78 -10.53 0.50
CA ARG A 41 20.70 -9.64 1.23
C ARG A 41 20.34 -9.48 2.72
N LEU A 42 19.04 -9.56 3.05
CA LEU A 42 18.53 -9.40 4.40
C LEU A 42 18.35 -10.73 5.14
N ASP A 43 18.69 -11.86 4.49
CA ASP A 43 18.42 -13.23 4.97
C ASP A 43 16.94 -13.45 5.35
N LEU A 44 16.03 -12.92 4.53
CA LEU A 44 14.59 -13.05 4.69
C LEU A 44 13.98 -13.89 3.58
N LYS A 45 12.84 -14.53 3.86
CA LYS A 45 12.14 -15.41 2.92
C LYS A 45 10.72 -14.90 2.66
N ALA A 46 10.31 -14.98 1.40
CA ALA A 46 8.92 -14.84 0.97
C ALA A 46 8.74 -15.63 -0.34
N ASP A 47 7.53 -16.10 -0.59
CA ASP A 47 7.18 -16.65 -1.90
C ASP A 47 7.00 -15.50 -2.89
N ILE A 48 7.65 -15.59 -4.05
CA ILE A 48 7.58 -14.53 -5.08
C ILE A 48 6.75 -15.04 -6.25
N VAL A 49 5.73 -14.27 -6.62
CA VAL A 49 4.83 -14.56 -7.73
C VAL A 49 4.90 -13.43 -8.75
N ILE A 50 5.24 -13.75 -10.00
CA ILE A 50 5.19 -12.80 -11.11
C ILE A 50 3.80 -12.92 -11.76
N ALA A 51 2.91 -11.96 -11.44
CA ALA A 51 1.54 -11.92 -11.95
C ALA A 51 0.99 -10.51 -11.95
N ASP A 52 -0.01 -10.26 -12.81
CA ASP A 52 -0.87 -9.08 -12.64
C ASP A 52 -1.82 -9.32 -11.47
N ALA A 53 -1.65 -8.53 -10.42
CA ALA A 53 -2.42 -8.70 -9.19
C ALA A 53 -3.93 -8.44 -9.39
N THR A 54 -4.33 -7.76 -10.46
CA THR A 54 -5.76 -7.56 -10.78
C THR A 54 -6.43 -8.80 -11.36
N GLU A 55 -5.65 -9.82 -11.73
CA GLU A 55 -6.08 -11.08 -12.34
C GLU A 55 -5.55 -12.31 -11.58
N TRP A 56 -4.83 -12.07 -10.48
CA TRP A 56 -4.23 -13.14 -9.70
C TRP A 56 -5.24 -13.86 -8.83
N GLU A 57 -5.42 -15.15 -9.08
CA GLU A 57 -6.36 -16.02 -8.38
C GLU A 57 -5.61 -17.16 -7.65
N PRO A 58 -5.13 -16.94 -6.43
CA PRO A 58 -4.49 -17.99 -5.64
C PRO A 58 -5.51 -18.97 -5.08
N ASN A 59 -5.07 -20.25 -4.89
CA ASN A 59 -5.91 -21.31 -4.33
C ASN A 59 -6.17 -21.18 -2.81
N LYS A 60 -5.80 -20.05 -2.19
CA LYS A 60 -5.98 -19.78 -0.75
C LYS A 60 -6.40 -18.34 -0.49
N LYS A 61 -7.03 -18.15 0.66
CA LYS A 61 -7.33 -16.81 1.22
C LYS A 61 -6.30 -16.43 2.28
N PHE A 62 -6.20 -15.13 2.56
CA PHE A 62 -5.18 -14.55 3.42
C PHE A 62 -5.76 -13.91 4.67
N ASP A 63 -5.00 -13.93 5.77
CA ASP A 63 -5.34 -13.24 7.01
C ASP A 63 -5.13 -11.72 6.87
N ALA A 64 -4.22 -11.32 5.96
CA ALA A 64 -4.03 -9.92 5.59
C ALA A 64 -3.58 -9.78 4.14
N VAL A 65 -3.99 -8.67 3.51
CA VAL A 65 -3.54 -8.24 2.18
C VAL A 65 -3.03 -6.82 2.29
N LEU A 66 -1.78 -6.61 1.89
CA LEU A 66 -1.16 -5.30 1.74
C LEU A 66 -1.16 -4.92 0.26
N ILE A 67 -1.65 -3.72 -0.04
CA ILE A 67 -1.62 -3.13 -1.39
C ILE A 67 -0.76 -1.87 -1.33
N ASP A 68 0.51 -1.98 -1.74
CA ASP A 68 1.37 -0.81 -2.00
C ASP A 68 1.10 -0.32 -3.42
N SER A 69 0.04 0.46 -3.56
CA SER A 69 -0.57 0.70 -4.85
C SER A 69 0.28 1.61 -5.74
N PRO A 70 0.44 1.27 -7.04
CA PRO A 70 0.96 2.21 -8.02
C PRO A 70 0.20 3.53 -7.98
N CYS A 71 0.91 4.65 -7.87
CA CYS A 71 0.32 5.97 -7.69
C CYS A 71 1.14 7.05 -8.41
N SER A 72 0.68 8.31 -8.34
CA SER A 72 1.40 9.46 -8.90
C SER A 72 2.72 9.75 -8.19
N ALA A 73 2.94 9.19 -6.99
CA ALA A 73 4.13 9.35 -6.15
C ALA A 73 4.42 10.82 -5.74
N THR A 74 3.44 11.70 -5.79
CA THR A 74 3.61 13.14 -5.48
C THR A 74 4.08 13.41 -4.06
N GLY A 75 3.93 12.47 -3.14
CA GLY A 75 4.50 12.55 -1.79
C GLY A 75 6.02 12.44 -1.74
N THR A 76 6.66 12.00 -2.82
CA THR A 76 8.13 11.83 -2.90
C THR A 76 8.82 12.95 -3.70
N ILE A 77 8.11 14.01 -4.09
CA ILE A 77 8.63 15.14 -4.88
C ILE A 77 9.90 15.74 -4.26
N ARG A 78 9.98 15.76 -2.94
CA ARG A 78 11.15 16.19 -2.19
C ARG A 78 12.44 15.50 -2.64
N ARG A 79 12.37 14.21 -2.99
CA ARG A 79 13.50 13.38 -3.46
C ARG A 79 13.50 13.19 -4.97
N HIS A 80 12.34 13.34 -5.60
CA HIS A 80 12.10 13.11 -7.02
C HIS A 80 11.34 14.29 -7.63
N PRO A 81 11.96 15.47 -7.78
CA PRO A 81 11.30 16.69 -8.27
C PRO A 81 10.83 16.58 -9.72
N ASP A 82 11.37 15.64 -10.50
CA ASP A 82 10.97 15.31 -11.86
C ASP A 82 9.51 14.83 -11.96
N ILE A 83 8.92 14.34 -10.88
CA ILE A 83 7.51 13.93 -10.82
C ILE A 83 6.56 15.07 -11.23
N LEU A 84 6.90 16.31 -10.88
CA LEU A 84 6.09 17.49 -11.23
C LEU A 84 5.91 17.66 -12.76
N TYR A 85 6.85 17.16 -13.54
CA TYR A 85 6.88 17.30 -15.00
C TYR A 85 6.53 16.00 -15.73
N SER A 86 6.61 14.86 -15.04
CA SER A 86 6.44 13.53 -15.65
C SER A 86 5.03 12.96 -15.56
N LYS A 87 4.12 13.59 -14.81
CA LYS A 87 2.74 13.12 -14.60
C LYS A 87 1.71 14.06 -15.19
N THR A 88 0.72 13.48 -15.85
CA THR A 88 -0.43 14.20 -16.43
C THR A 88 -1.72 13.82 -15.71
N THR A 89 -2.78 14.62 -15.91
CA THR A 89 -4.14 14.29 -15.41
C THR A 89 -4.67 12.99 -16.00
N ASN A 90 -4.28 12.65 -17.23
CA ASN A 90 -4.66 11.38 -17.87
C ASN A 90 -3.98 10.18 -17.19
N ASP A 91 -2.73 10.34 -16.75
CA ASP A 91 -2.03 9.28 -15.98
C ASP A 91 -2.70 9.06 -14.64
N LEU A 92 -3.11 10.13 -13.94
CA LEU A 92 -3.87 10.04 -12.71
C LEU A 92 -5.16 9.23 -12.90
N ALA A 93 -5.93 9.51 -13.95
CA ALA A 93 -7.17 8.78 -14.24
C ALA A 93 -6.94 7.27 -14.47
N LYS A 94 -5.84 6.89 -15.12
CA LYS A 94 -5.45 5.47 -15.30
C LYS A 94 -5.06 4.83 -13.97
N LEU A 95 -4.30 5.54 -13.14
CA LEU A 95 -3.89 5.07 -11.81
C LEU A 95 -5.09 4.84 -10.91
N LEU A 96 -6.04 5.76 -10.86
CA LEU A 96 -7.27 5.63 -10.07
C LEU A 96 -8.08 4.38 -10.45
N LYS A 97 -8.17 4.06 -11.74
CA LYS A 97 -8.84 2.83 -12.21
C LYS A 97 -8.09 1.58 -11.77
N LEU A 98 -6.77 1.58 -11.85
CA LEU A 98 -5.94 0.46 -11.41
C LEU A 98 -6.05 0.26 -9.90
N GLN A 99 -5.93 1.32 -9.11
CA GLN A 99 -6.07 1.29 -7.65
C GLN A 99 -7.41 0.72 -7.22
N TRP A 100 -8.48 1.12 -7.91
CA TRP A 100 -9.81 0.58 -7.68
C TRP A 100 -9.89 -0.94 -7.92
N LYS A 101 -9.32 -1.43 -9.03
CA LYS A 101 -9.25 -2.87 -9.31
C LYS A 101 -8.46 -3.62 -8.24
N LEU A 102 -7.30 -3.10 -7.85
CA LEU A 102 -6.46 -3.69 -6.81
C LEU A 102 -7.18 -3.78 -5.47
N LEU A 103 -7.94 -2.75 -5.07
CA LEU A 103 -8.77 -2.77 -3.86
C LEU A 103 -9.81 -3.89 -3.92
N LEU A 104 -10.51 -4.04 -5.04
CA LEU A 104 -11.51 -5.10 -5.22
C LEU A 104 -10.89 -6.48 -5.17
N THR A 105 -9.78 -6.70 -5.90
CA THR A 105 -9.06 -7.97 -5.86
C THR A 105 -8.52 -8.28 -4.46
N GLY A 106 -7.88 -7.30 -3.81
CA GLY A 106 -7.37 -7.49 -2.45
C GLY A 106 -8.46 -7.87 -1.45
N ALA A 107 -9.64 -7.27 -1.57
CA ALA A 107 -10.80 -7.61 -0.74
C ALA A 107 -11.28 -9.06 -0.98
N GLN A 108 -11.26 -9.52 -2.22
CA GLN A 108 -11.64 -10.90 -2.57
C GLN A 108 -10.66 -11.94 -2.05
N LEU A 109 -9.41 -11.57 -1.82
CA LEU A 109 -8.35 -12.48 -1.35
C LEU A 109 -8.40 -12.73 0.17
N LEU A 110 -9.18 -11.97 0.93
CA LEU A 110 -9.22 -12.07 2.39
C LEU A 110 -10.12 -13.20 2.89
N LYS A 111 -9.72 -13.74 4.04
CA LYS A 111 -10.60 -14.52 4.92
C LYS A 111 -11.59 -13.59 5.64
N PRO A 112 -12.75 -14.07 6.12
CA PRO A 112 -13.53 -13.36 7.12
C PRO A 112 -12.65 -12.95 8.32
N GLY A 113 -12.78 -11.73 8.83
CA GLY A 113 -11.92 -11.17 9.87
C GLY A 113 -10.53 -10.71 9.38
N GLY A 114 -10.21 -10.91 8.11
CA GLY A 114 -8.92 -10.51 7.52
C GLY A 114 -8.78 -9.00 7.34
N LYS A 115 -7.53 -8.53 7.25
CA LYS A 115 -7.19 -7.12 7.16
C LYS A 115 -6.74 -6.72 5.76
N LEU A 116 -7.34 -5.66 5.22
CA LEU A 116 -6.90 -5.02 3.98
C LEU A 116 -6.17 -3.72 4.32
N ILE A 117 -4.91 -3.64 3.94
CA ILE A 117 -4.12 -2.42 4.07
C ILE A 117 -3.89 -1.86 2.66
N PHE A 118 -4.39 -0.65 2.42
CA PHE A 118 -4.16 0.07 1.17
C PHE A 118 -3.29 1.27 1.44
N CYS A 119 -2.22 1.43 0.67
CA CYS A 119 -1.33 2.57 0.82
C CYS A 119 -0.82 3.13 -0.52
N THR A 120 -0.47 4.42 -0.49
CA THR A 120 0.13 5.15 -1.61
C THR A 120 1.13 6.18 -1.10
N CYS A 121 2.18 6.45 -1.87
CA CYS A 121 3.08 7.58 -1.63
C CYS A 121 2.60 8.84 -2.39
N SER A 122 1.27 9.04 -2.49
CA SER A 122 0.66 10.19 -3.15
C SER A 122 0.10 11.21 -2.15
N MET A 123 0.20 12.48 -2.53
CA MET A 123 -0.45 13.60 -1.85
C MET A 123 -1.89 13.82 -2.32
N GLN A 124 -2.29 13.20 -3.43
CA GLN A 124 -3.62 13.34 -4.01
C GLN A 124 -4.65 12.59 -3.17
N THR A 125 -5.68 13.29 -2.72
CA THR A 125 -6.77 12.68 -1.93
C THR A 125 -7.56 11.67 -2.75
N GLU A 126 -7.60 11.83 -4.07
CA GLU A 126 -8.19 10.92 -5.03
C GLU A 126 -7.53 9.54 -5.01
N GLU A 127 -6.22 9.46 -4.76
CA GLU A 127 -5.44 8.22 -4.68
C GLU A 127 -5.38 7.61 -3.26
N GLY A 128 -5.97 8.28 -2.30
CA GLY A 128 -6.02 7.87 -0.89
C GLY A 128 -7.45 7.83 -0.36
N GLU A 129 -7.83 8.87 0.37
CA GLU A 129 -9.07 8.97 1.11
C GLU A 129 -10.30 8.70 0.25
N GLN A 130 -10.37 9.25 -0.97
CA GLN A 130 -11.54 9.09 -1.84
C GLN A 130 -11.69 7.66 -2.35
N GLN A 131 -10.58 6.94 -2.59
CA GLN A 131 -10.64 5.50 -2.93
C GLN A 131 -11.25 4.70 -1.79
N ILE A 132 -10.80 4.95 -0.56
CA ILE A 132 -11.29 4.23 0.62
C ILE A 132 -12.75 4.55 0.92
N GLU A 133 -13.14 5.83 0.84
CA GLU A 133 -14.55 6.23 1.03
C GLU A 133 -15.47 5.55 0.01
N LYS A 134 -15.08 5.59 -1.26
CA LYS A 134 -15.82 4.91 -2.33
C LYS A 134 -15.91 3.40 -2.08
N PHE A 135 -14.78 2.79 -1.66
CA PHE A 135 -14.73 1.36 -1.39
C PHE A 135 -15.68 0.97 -0.25
N LEU A 136 -15.64 1.65 0.89
CA LEU A 136 -16.48 1.39 2.06
C LEU A 136 -17.97 1.65 1.78
N LYS A 137 -18.28 2.65 0.94
CA LYS A 137 -19.66 2.92 0.53
C LYS A 137 -20.28 1.76 -0.25
N LEU A 138 -19.48 1.09 -1.10
CA LEU A 138 -19.94 0.02 -1.99
C LEU A 138 -19.77 -1.38 -1.41
N ASN A 139 -18.89 -1.56 -0.42
CA ASN A 139 -18.55 -2.85 0.19
C ASN A 139 -18.87 -2.86 1.69
N ARG A 140 -20.12 -3.10 2.04
CA ARG A 140 -20.65 -3.06 3.41
C ARG A 140 -20.11 -4.15 4.34
N SER A 141 -19.46 -5.17 3.79
CA SER A 141 -18.74 -6.20 4.54
C SER A 141 -17.38 -5.72 5.08
N PHE A 142 -16.97 -4.51 4.76
CA PHE A 142 -15.74 -3.91 5.28
C PHE A 142 -16.03 -2.72 6.17
N GLU A 143 -15.19 -2.54 7.17
CA GLU A 143 -15.15 -1.33 7.99
C GLU A 143 -13.72 -0.85 8.20
N ARG A 144 -13.57 0.44 8.49
CA ARG A 144 -12.25 1.02 8.82
C ARG A 144 -11.82 0.57 10.21
N GLN A 145 -10.59 0.11 10.33
CA GLN A 145 -9.94 -0.14 11.59
C GLN A 145 -8.92 0.99 11.85
N PRO A 146 -9.23 1.95 12.73
CA PRO A 146 -8.36 3.11 12.94
C PRO A 146 -6.94 2.73 13.35
N ILE A 147 -5.97 3.50 12.91
CA ILE A 147 -4.57 3.42 13.31
C ILE A 147 -4.42 4.24 14.59
N SER A 148 -3.74 3.68 15.60
CA SER A 148 -3.47 4.38 16.85
C SER A 148 -2.14 5.16 16.80
N LYS A 149 -2.00 6.15 17.67
CA LYS A 149 -0.78 6.95 17.75
C LYS A 149 0.45 6.13 18.20
N GLU A 150 0.22 5.08 18.98
CA GLU A 150 1.27 4.17 19.43
C GLU A 150 1.87 3.39 18.26
N GLU A 151 1.06 3.04 17.27
CA GLU A 151 1.50 2.33 16.06
C GLU A 151 2.36 3.23 15.14
N VAL A 152 2.31 4.55 15.33
CA VAL A 152 3.05 5.53 14.52
C VAL A 152 4.06 6.34 15.36
N GLY A 153 4.63 5.70 16.38
CA GLY A 153 5.70 6.30 17.21
C GLY A 153 5.24 7.48 18.07
N GLY A 154 3.95 7.57 18.39
CA GLY A 154 3.37 8.64 19.20
C GLY A 154 2.97 9.91 18.42
N TYR A 155 3.21 9.95 17.12
CA TYR A 155 2.92 11.13 16.27
C TYR A 155 1.44 11.17 15.87
N SER A 156 0.58 11.72 16.73
CA SER A 156 -0.85 11.87 16.44
C SER A 156 -1.14 12.71 15.19
N CYS A 157 -0.26 13.63 14.82
CA CYS A 157 -0.38 14.42 13.59
C CYS A 157 -0.31 13.59 12.30
N PHE A 158 0.17 12.34 12.36
CA PHE A 158 0.18 11.43 11.22
C PHE A 158 -1.18 10.77 10.96
N ILE A 159 -2.13 10.89 11.89
CA ILE A 159 -3.45 10.26 11.80
C ILE A 159 -4.49 11.31 11.46
N ASN A 160 -5.26 11.08 10.40
CA ASN A 160 -6.35 11.97 10.04
C ASN A 160 -7.60 11.73 10.92
N GLU A 161 -8.63 12.57 10.78
CA GLU A 161 -9.86 12.50 11.56
C GLU A 161 -10.63 11.17 11.42
N LYS A 162 -10.36 10.40 10.36
CA LYS A 162 -10.98 9.10 10.09
C LYS A 162 -10.17 7.91 10.62
N GLY A 163 -9.00 8.18 11.20
CA GLY A 163 -8.10 7.15 11.71
C GLY A 163 -7.20 6.50 10.65
N ASP A 164 -7.07 7.10 9.47
CA ASP A 164 -6.10 6.69 8.46
C ASP A 164 -4.74 7.38 8.70
N LEU A 165 -3.66 6.76 8.29
CA LEU A 165 -2.34 7.39 8.24
C LEU A 165 -2.30 8.38 7.06
N ARG A 166 -2.02 9.65 7.36
CA ARG A 166 -1.75 10.69 6.36
C ARG A 166 -0.53 11.49 6.77
N ILE A 167 0.59 11.20 6.15
CA ILE A 167 1.85 11.91 6.36
C ILE A 167 1.99 12.99 5.29
N LEU A 168 2.33 14.20 5.73
CA LEU A 168 2.56 15.34 4.86
C LEU A 168 4.05 15.74 4.89
N PRO A 169 4.63 16.22 3.77
CA PRO A 169 6.07 16.45 3.66
C PRO A 169 6.65 17.46 4.66
N PHE A 170 5.84 18.33 5.20
CA PHE A 170 6.26 19.33 6.20
C PHE A 170 6.25 18.80 7.64
N PHE A 171 5.71 17.58 7.86
CA PHE A 171 5.84 16.96 9.17
C PHE A 171 7.29 16.62 9.44
N LEU A 172 7.69 16.68 10.71
CA LEU A 172 9.07 16.46 11.15
C LEU A 172 10.07 17.39 10.45
N LYS A 173 9.67 18.64 10.12
CA LYS A 173 10.52 19.63 9.44
C LYS A 173 11.83 19.87 10.18
N GLU A 174 11.83 19.81 11.50
CA GLU A 174 13.00 19.97 12.36
C GLU A 174 14.02 18.81 12.20
N LEU A 175 13.56 17.65 11.68
CA LEU A 175 14.38 16.48 11.36
C LEU A 175 14.66 16.35 9.85
N GLY A 176 14.39 17.40 9.07
CA GLY A 176 14.58 17.40 7.61
C GLY A 176 13.36 17.00 6.81
N GLY A 177 12.19 16.90 7.42
CA GLY A 177 10.94 16.52 6.78
C GLY A 177 10.83 15.00 6.48
N ILE A 178 9.69 14.60 5.90
CA ILE A 178 9.38 13.22 5.59
C ILE A 178 8.67 13.15 4.24
N ASP A 179 8.68 12.00 3.56
CA ASP A 179 7.88 11.82 2.35
C ASP A 179 6.39 11.79 2.69
N GLY A 180 5.56 12.33 1.80
CA GLY A 180 4.11 12.21 1.89
C GLY A 180 3.67 10.77 1.69
N PHE A 181 2.71 10.32 2.52
CA PHE A 181 2.22 8.95 2.48
C PHE A 181 0.78 8.86 2.97
N PHE A 182 0.04 7.93 2.42
CA PHE A 182 -1.29 7.56 2.88
C PHE A 182 -1.36 6.06 3.15
N ALA A 183 -2.03 5.66 4.22
CA ALA A 183 -2.44 4.28 4.42
C ALA A 183 -3.76 4.19 5.18
N SER A 184 -4.61 3.26 4.76
CA SER A 184 -5.85 2.91 5.45
C SER A 184 -5.87 1.43 5.75
N ARG A 185 -6.35 1.08 6.93
CA ARG A 185 -6.55 -0.30 7.37
C ARG A 185 -8.04 -0.59 7.47
N LEU A 186 -8.47 -1.60 6.74
CA LEU A 186 -9.85 -2.08 6.73
C LEU A 186 -9.89 -3.52 7.26
N ILE A 187 -11.01 -3.89 7.87
CA ILE A 187 -11.29 -5.26 8.32
C ILE A 187 -12.50 -5.80 7.57
N CYS A 188 -12.40 -7.04 7.09
CA CYS A 188 -13.52 -7.80 6.53
C CYS A 188 -14.36 -8.36 7.69
N LYS A 189 -15.67 -8.08 7.70
CA LYS A 189 -16.61 -8.61 8.71
C LYS A 189 -16.91 -10.07 8.49
#